data_a8d9b93d3440fc21184058941d1bba86
#
_entry.id   a8d9b93d3440fc21184058941d1bba86
#
_cell.length_a   1.000
_cell.length_b   1.000
_cell.length_c   1.000
_cell.angle_alpha   90.00
_cell.angle_beta   90.00
_cell.angle_gamma   90.00
#
_symmetry.space_group_name_H-M   'P 1'
#
loop_
_entity.id
_entity.type
_entity.pdbx_description
1 polymer ?
#
loop_
_entity_poly.entity_id
_entity_poly.type
_entity_poly.pdbx_seq_one_letter_code
_entity_poly.pdbx_strand_id
1 'polypeptide(L)' 'MTIDNIKEQLNNHLGSKITIKYNLGRNKFEEYDVILKKLYSHIFLVELDNEIIKSFSYSDVITKTIKIDY' A
#
# COMPACT_ATOMS: atom_id res chain seq x y z
N MET A 1 -9.19 5.46 -12.06
CA MET A 1 -8.75 4.39 -11.16
C MET A 1 -9.81 4.19 -10.08
N THR A 2 -10.22 2.97 -9.85
CA THR A 2 -11.26 2.65 -8.88
C THR A 2 -10.70 1.81 -7.75
N ILE A 3 -11.42 1.78 -6.63
CA ILE A 3 -11.05 0.93 -5.50
C ILE A 3 -11.00 -0.53 -5.92
N ASP A 4 -11.94 -0.97 -6.74
CA ASP A 4 -11.99 -2.36 -7.21
C ASP A 4 -10.74 -2.74 -8.00
N ASN A 5 -10.27 -1.86 -8.87
CA ASN A 5 -9.04 -2.10 -9.62
C ASN A 5 -7.83 -2.20 -8.71
N ILE A 6 -7.76 -1.34 -7.71
CA ILE A 6 -6.66 -1.37 -6.75
C ILE A 6 -6.69 -2.65 -5.94
N LYS A 7 -7.87 -3.05 -5.46
CA LYS A 7 -8.03 -4.28 -4.71
C LYS A 7 -7.64 -5.50 -5.54
N GLU A 8 -8.03 -5.52 -6.80
CA GLU A 8 -7.70 -6.63 -7.69
C GLU A 8 -6.19 -6.75 -7.88
N GLN A 9 -5.51 -5.64 -8.13
CA GLN A 9 -4.06 -5.66 -8.28
C GLN A 9 -3.38 -6.10 -6.98
N LEU A 10 -3.81 -5.57 -5.85
CA LEU A 10 -3.25 -5.96 -4.56
C LEU A 10 -3.52 -7.42 -4.25
N ASN A 11 -4.69 -7.91 -4.59
CA ASN A 11 -5.03 -9.31 -4.35
C ASN A 11 -4.08 -10.26 -5.09
N ASN A 12 -3.63 -9.87 -6.28
CA ASN A 12 -2.66 -10.65 -7.05
C ASN A 12 -1.27 -10.67 -6.41
N HIS A 13 -1.02 -9.76 -5.49
CA HIS A 13 0.27 -9.64 -4.81
C HIS A 13 0.18 -9.96 -3.33
N LEU A 14 -0.92 -10.56 -2.89
CA LEU A 14 -1.11 -10.92 -1.49
C LEU A 14 -0.03 -11.91 -1.05
N GLY A 15 0.63 -11.61 0.07
CA GLY A 15 1.75 -12.41 0.56
C GLY A 15 3.09 -12.06 -0.08
N SER A 16 3.09 -11.19 -1.07
CA SER A 16 4.31 -10.80 -1.77
C SER A 16 4.87 -9.50 -1.23
N LYS A 17 6.16 -9.29 -1.47
CA LYS A 17 6.82 -8.06 -1.08
C LYS A 17 6.52 -6.98 -2.13
N ILE A 18 6.09 -5.83 -1.64
CA ILE A 18 5.84 -4.65 -2.48
C ILE A 18 6.51 -3.45 -1.85
N THR A 19 6.68 -2.39 -2.62
CA THR A 19 7.23 -1.14 -2.12
C THR A 19 6.12 -0.09 -2.09
N ILE A 20 5.97 0.57 -0.95
CA ILE A 20 5.02 1.67 -0.79
C ILE A 20 5.80 2.95 -0.65
N LYS A 21 5.50 3.92 -1.51
CA LYS A 21 6.09 5.25 -1.46
C LYS A 21 5.07 6.21 -0.90
N TYR A 22 5.38 6.79 0.23
CA TYR A 22 4.50 7.73 0.91
C TYR A 22 4.98 9.15 0.64
N ASN A 23 4.06 9.98 0.14
CA ASN A 23 4.36 11.37 -0.16
C ASN A 23 4.20 12.21 1.10
N LEU A 24 5.31 12.75 1.60
CA LEU A 24 5.34 13.58 2.80
C LEU A 24 5.19 15.08 2.50
N GLY A 25 5.08 15.45 1.22
CA GLY A 25 4.99 16.84 0.80
C GLY A 25 6.00 17.16 -0.28
N ARG A 26 6.43 18.42 -0.35
CA ARG A 26 7.31 18.90 -1.42
C ARG A 26 8.56 18.03 -1.59
N ASN A 27 8.61 17.28 -2.66
CA ASN A 27 9.78 16.48 -3.03
C ASN A 27 10.31 15.55 -1.94
N LYS A 28 9.47 15.22 -0.96
CA LYS A 28 9.84 14.30 0.11
C LYS A 28 8.98 13.05 0.02
N PHE A 29 9.64 11.91 -0.01
CA PHE A 29 8.98 10.62 -0.06
C PHE A 29 9.64 9.70 0.94
N GLU A 30 8.85 8.83 1.56
CA GLU A 30 9.35 7.70 2.30
C GLU A 30 9.00 6.42 1.55
N GLU A 31 9.95 5.50 1.50
CA GLU A 31 9.74 4.21 0.88
C GLU A 31 9.76 3.13 1.94
N TYR A 32 8.79 2.22 1.85
CA TYR A 32 8.72 1.07 2.74
C TYR A 32 8.63 -0.19 1.90
N ASP A 33 9.55 -1.13 2.12
CA ASP A 33 9.43 -2.46 1.59
C ASP A 33 8.59 -3.26 2.57
N VAL A 34 7.45 -3.72 2.11
CA VAL A 34 6.46 -4.36 2.98
C VAL A 34 5.93 -5.62 2.33
N ILE A 35 5.37 -6.49 3.18
CA ILE A 35 4.66 -7.67 2.70
C ILE A 35 3.17 -7.39 2.83
N LEU A 36 2.45 -7.58 1.74
CA LEU A 36 1.01 -7.37 1.74
C LEU A 36 0.35 -8.53 2.48
N LYS A 37 -0.33 -8.21 3.59
CA LYS A 37 -0.88 -9.22 4.47
C LYS A 37 -2.36 -9.50 4.25
N LYS A 38 -3.17 -8.45 4.17
CA LYS A 38 -4.61 -8.63 4.12
C LYS A 38 -5.30 -7.45 3.49
N LEU A 39 -6.41 -7.71 2.80
CA LEU A 39 -7.23 -6.68 2.18
C LEU A 39 -8.58 -6.63 2.89
N TYR A 40 -9.01 -5.42 3.21
CA TYR A 40 -10.33 -5.15 3.77
C TYR A 40 -11.13 -4.29 2.81
N SER A 41 -12.34 -3.90 3.20
CA SER A 41 -13.24 -3.13 2.33
C SER A 41 -12.69 -1.77 1.95
N HIS A 42 -12.02 -1.09 2.88
CA HIS A 42 -11.54 0.27 2.69
C HIS A 42 -10.04 0.44 2.91
N ILE A 43 -9.42 -0.52 3.57
CA ILE A 43 -8.00 -0.46 3.92
C ILE A 43 -7.33 -1.79 3.62
N PHE A 44 -6.01 -1.77 3.58
CA PHE A 44 -5.22 -2.99 3.49
C PHE A 44 -4.11 -2.96 4.52
N LEU A 45 -3.70 -4.14 4.96
CA LEU A 45 -2.65 -4.29 5.97
C LEU A 45 -1.37 -4.75 5.32
N VAL A 46 -0.27 -4.17 5.78
CA VAL A 46 1.07 -4.54 5.35
C VAL A 46 1.95 -4.76 6.56
N GLU A 47 2.96 -5.60 6.40
CA GLU A 47 3.92 -5.88 7.45
C GLU A 47 5.27 -5.31 7.07
N LEU A 48 5.85 -4.51 7.96
CA LEU A 48 7.19 -3.98 7.82
C LEU A 48 8.21 -4.95 8.42
N ASP A 49 9.49 -4.69 8.19
CA ASP A 49 10.59 -5.60 8.54
C ASP A 49 10.63 -6.06 10.00
N ASN A 50 10.11 -5.28 10.93
CA ASN A 50 10.18 -5.59 12.36
C ASN A 50 8.87 -6.16 12.89
N GLU A 51 8.12 -6.87 12.07
CA GLU A 51 6.81 -7.41 12.44
C GLU A 51 5.79 -6.32 12.79
N ILE A 52 6.06 -5.09 12.37
CA ILE A 52 5.15 -3.98 12.57
C ILE A 52 4.09 -4.02 11.49
N ILE A 53 2.83 -3.98 11.90
CA ILE A 53 1.71 -3.94 10.96
C ILE A 53 1.26 -2.50 10.78
N LYS A 54 1.17 -2.09 9.51
CA LYS A 54 0.61 -0.79 9.16
C LYS A 54 -0.61 -0.97 8.27
N SER A 55 -1.51 -0.01 8.32
CA SER A 55 -2.67 0.00 7.44
C SER A 55 -2.63 1.24 6.55
N PHE A 56 -3.10 1.06 5.33
CA PHE A 56 -3.25 2.15 4.36
C PHE A 56 -4.63 2.04 3.73
N SER A 57 -5.18 3.17 3.31
CA SER A 57 -6.48 3.15 2.65
C SER A 57 -6.31 3.13 1.14
N TYR A 58 -7.30 2.56 0.46
CA TYR A 58 -7.32 2.59 -1.01
C TYR A 58 -7.48 4.02 -1.53
N SER A 59 -8.15 4.87 -0.75
CA SER A 59 -8.29 6.29 -1.09
C SER A 59 -6.94 6.97 -1.22
N ASP A 60 -5.99 6.62 -0.38
CA ASP A 60 -4.65 7.19 -0.46
C ASP A 60 -3.94 6.83 -1.76
N VAL A 61 -4.24 5.66 -2.30
CA VAL A 61 -3.70 5.26 -3.60
C VAL A 61 -4.35 6.08 -4.71
N ILE A 62 -5.66 6.28 -4.62
CA ILE A 62 -6.42 7.04 -5.61
C ILE A 62 -5.96 8.48 -5.64
N THR A 63 -5.78 9.10 -4.49
CA THR A 63 -5.33 10.50 -4.38
C THR A 63 -3.84 10.66 -4.61
N LYS A 64 -3.13 9.56 -4.83
CA LYS A 64 -1.68 9.54 -5.02
C LYS A 64 -0.89 10.02 -3.80
N THR A 65 -1.50 9.96 -2.63
CA THR A 65 -0.80 10.17 -1.37
C THR A 65 0.23 9.06 -1.16
N ILE A 66 -0.10 7.86 -1.58
CA ILE A 66 0.85 6.76 -1.63
C ILE A 66 0.90 6.18 -3.04
N LYS A 67 2.06 5.64 -3.39
CA LYS A 67 2.25 4.88 -4.62
C LYS A 67 2.67 3.47 -4.25
N ILE A 68 2.16 2.50 -4.99
CA ILE A 68 2.53 1.10 -4.78
C ILE A 68 3.34 0.65 -5.97
N ASP A 69 4.52 0.13 -5.69
CA ASP A 69 5.40 -0.41 -6.70
C ASP A 69 5.47 -1.92 -6.50
N TYR A 70 4.91 -2.63 -7.45
CA TYR A 70 4.84 -4.09 -7.41
C TYR A 70 6.17 -4.70 -7.94
#